data_f7ae253140be064bf6c6f786088b5ff7
#
_entry.id   f7ae253140be064bf6c6f786088b5ff7
#
_cell.length_a   1.000
_cell.length_b   1.000
_cell.length_c   1.000
_cell.angle_alpha   90.00
_cell.angle_beta   90.00
_cell.angle_gamma   90.00
#
_symmetry.space_group_name_H-M   'P 1'
#
loop_
_entity.id
_entity.type
_entity.pdbx_description
1 polymer ?
#
loop_
_entity_poly.entity_id
_entity_poly.type
_entity_poly.pdbx_seq_one_letter_code
_entity_poly.pdbx_strand_id
1 'polypeptide(L)'
;MKSFGRMSGQWLLSIFCLSLTLFDIRAAVPEEKASFHLFLLVGQSNMAGRGELDELARTPHPRVLSLAKDGTWVPAVDPLHFDKPRIVGVGPGRAFAEALVADQPDVTIGLIPCAVGGSPISTWLPGAYYTATKSHPWDDAIKRAKKAMEVGVLKGILWHQGESDSKPGLSDTYEKSLHDLVARFRVELNAPNVPFVVGQMGVFAERPWTAEKHRVDQAHRDLPGRVPHSEFVDASSLEHKGDEVHFSTQSARILGRRYYEAWKTLSSQR
;
A
#
# COMPACT_ATOMS: atom_id res chain seq x y z
N MET A 1 -31.96 -16.61 82.90
CA MET A 1 -32.49 -16.58 81.54
C MET A 1 -31.84 -15.49 80.78
N LYS A 2 -30.87 -15.80 79.91
CA LYS A 2 -30.12 -14.84 79.07
C LYS A 2 -30.55 -14.97 77.62
N SER A 3 -31.08 -13.89 77.06
CA SER A 3 -31.53 -13.74 75.70
C SER A 3 -30.29 -13.60 74.78
N PHE A 4 -30.19 -14.45 73.73
CA PHE A 4 -29.18 -14.31 72.67
C PHE A 4 -29.79 -13.51 71.52
N GLY A 5 -29.25 -12.34 71.27
CA GLY A 5 -29.56 -11.50 70.10
C GLY A 5 -28.84 -12.03 68.86
N ARG A 6 -29.61 -12.20 67.81
CA ARG A 6 -29.17 -12.64 66.46
C ARG A 6 -28.71 -11.39 65.68
N MET A 7 -27.40 -11.29 65.39
CA MET A 7 -26.88 -10.28 64.46
C MET A 7 -26.97 -10.83 63.02
N SER A 8 -27.81 -10.20 62.21
CA SER A 8 -27.87 -10.42 60.76
C SER A 8 -26.84 -9.57 60.04
N GLY A 9 -25.73 -10.18 59.58
CA GLY A 9 -24.76 -9.52 58.69
C GLY A 9 -25.29 -9.43 57.30
N GLN A 10 -25.56 -8.22 56.81
CA GLN A 10 -25.80 -7.94 55.37
C GLN A 10 -24.45 -7.79 54.65
N TRP A 11 -24.14 -8.73 53.75
CA TRP A 11 -23.00 -8.61 52.85
C TRP A 11 -23.46 -7.80 51.64
N LEU A 12 -22.95 -6.55 51.51
CA LEU A 12 -23.07 -5.74 50.30
C LEU A 12 -22.05 -6.25 49.28
N LEU A 13 -22.55 -6.97 48.26
CA LEU A 13 -21.75 -7.29 47.07
C LEU A 13 -21.64 -6.01 46.22
N SER A 14 -20.47 -5.36 46.25
CA SER A 14 -20.14 -4.28 45.33
C SER A 14 -19.76 -4.91 44.00
N ILE A 15 -20.68 -4.87 43.02
CA ILE A 15 -20.37 -5.24 41.62
C ILE A 15 -19.54 -4.11 41.01
N PHE A 16 -18.25 -4.36 40.87
CA PHE A 16 -17.35 -3.48 40.11
C PHE A 16 -17.60 -3.71 38.63
N CYS A 17 -18.42 -2.88 37.99
CA CYS A 17 -18.53 -2.85 36.53
C CYS A 17 -17.24 -2.32 35.94
N LEU A 18 -16.37 -3.22 35.49
CA LEU A 18 -15.22 -2.89 34.68
C LEU A 18 -15.72 -2.49 33.28
N SER A 19 -15.91 -1.19 33.05
CA SER A 19 -16.20 -0.66 31.73
C SER A 19 -14.93 -0.82 30.88
N LEU A 20 -14.90 -1.85 30.00
CA LEU A 20 -13.95 -1.93 28.91
C LEU A 20 -14.24 -0.75 27.97
N THR A 21 -13.49 0.33 28.10
CA THR A 21 -13.40 1.35 27.07
C THR A 21 -12.72 0.70 25.86
N LEU A 22 -13.47 0.36 24.84
CA LEU A 22 -12.93 0.08 23.52
C LEU A 22 -12.20 1.35 23.07
N PHE A 23 -10.88 1.35 23.13
CA PHE A 23 -10.07 2.40 22.52
C PHE A 23 -10.39 2.37 21.01
N ASP A 24 -11.06 3.40 20.54
CA ASP A 24 -11.25 3.64 19.11
C ASP A 24 -9.85 3.95 18.52
N ILE A 25 -9.29 2.99 17.76
CA ILE A 25 -7.94 3.04 17.18
C ILE A 25 -7.90 4.03 16.00
N ARG A 26 -8.91 4.86 15.83
CA ARG A 26 -8.93 5.86 14.76
C ARG A 26 -7.84 6.89 14.99
N ALA A 27 -6.98 7.07 13.97
CA ALA A 27 -6.02 8.15 13.99
C ALA A 27 -6.69 9.47 13.57
N ALA A 28 -6.34 10.54 14.26
CA ALA A 28 -6.77 11.87 13.83
C ALA A 28 -6.06 12.23 12.52
N VAL A 29 -6.84 12.53 11.47
CA VAL A 29 -6.32 13.13 10.25
C VAL A 29 -6.03 14.61 10.47
N PRO A 30 -5.04 15.22 9.75
CA PRO A 30 -4.82 16.64 9.81
C PRO A 30 -6.08 17.45 9.47
N GLU A 31 -6.33 18.54 10.20
CA GLU A 31 -7.45 19.46 9.89
C GLU A 31 -7.22 20.16 8.56
N GLU A 32 -5.98 20.53 8.26
CA GLU A 32 -5.61 21.15 7.00
C GLU A 32 -5.35 20.10 5.94
N LYS A 33 -6.24 20.03 4.95
CA LYS A 33 -6.17 19.08 3.83
C LYS A 33 -4.82 19.11 3.10
N ALA A 34 -4.21 20.29 2.97
CA ALA A 34 -2.95 20.49 2.26
C ALA A 34 -1.75 19.81 2.95
N SER A 35 -1.80 19.63 4.28
CA SER A 35 -0.77 18.95 5.07
C SER A 35 -0.94 17.42 5.13
N PHE A 36 -2.03 16.87 4.57
CA PHE A 36 -2.26 15.43 4.49
C PHE A 36 -1.99 14.92 3.07
N HIS A 37 -0.79 14.41 2.85
CA HIS A 37 -0.33 13.92 1.57
C HIS A 37 -0.71 12.45 1.37
N LEU A 38 -1.48 12.16 0.33
CA LEU A 38 -2.01 10.84 0.04
C LEU A 38 -1.21 10.12 -1.03
N PHE A 39 -0.98 8.82 -0.83
CA PHE A 39 -0.31 7.95 -1.79
C PHE A 39 -1.11 6.69 -2.04
N LEU A 40 -1.46 6.45 -3.31
CA LEU A 40 -2.19 5.27 -3.74
C LEU A 40 -1.21 4.13 -4.03
N LEU A 41 -1.35 3.02 -3.32
CA LEU A 41 -0.50 1.83 -3.44
C LEU A 41 -1.23 0.77 -4.25
N VAL A 42 -0.83 0.56 -5.50
CA VAL A 42 -1.51 -0.28 -6.49
C VAL A 42 -0.56 -1.28 -7.17
N GLY A 43 -1.10 -2.30 -7.78
CA GLY A 43 -0.34 -3.38 -8.40
C GLY A 43 -0.64 -4.73 -7.79
N GLN A 44 0.38 -5.60 -7.65
CA GLN A 44 0.17 -6.96 -7.17
C GLN A 44 0.95 -7.29 -5.89
N SER A 45 1.35 -8.56 -5.70
CA SER A 45 1.84 -9.09 -4.43
C SER A 45 3.06 -8.37 -3.85
N ASN A 46 3.99 -7.91 -4.68
CA ASN A 46 5.18 -7.20 -4.20
C ASN A 46 4.88 -5.78 -3.71
N MET A 47 3.80 -5.13 -4.20
CA MET A 47 3.27 -3.90 -3.59
C MET A 47 2.47 -4.22 -2.32
N ALA A 48 1.63 -5.26 -2.37
CA ALA A 48 0.83 -5.66 -1.21
C ALA A 48 1.70 -6.09 0.00
N GLY A 49 2.91 -6.57 -0.27
CA GLY A 49 3.83 -7.06 0.73
C GLY A 49 3.70 -8.56 0.99
N ARG A 50 4.85 -9.24 1.05
CA ARG A 50 4.97 -10.67 1.39
C ARG A 50 6.15 -10.91 2.34
N GLY A 51 6.85 -9.85 2.76
CA GLY A 51 7.91 -9.94 3.75
C GLY A 51 7.39 -10.36 5.13
N GLU A 52 8.24 -10.97 5.93
CA GLU A 52 7.91 -11.39 7.30
C GLU A 52 7.68 -10.18 8.21
N LEU A 53 6.74 -10.33 9.14
CA LEU A 53 6.39 -9.28 10.11
C LEU A 53 7.34 -9.35 11.32
N ASP A 54 8.23 -8.39 11.44
CA ASP A 54 9.11 -8.18 12.59
C ASP A 54 8.55 -7.11 13.55
N GLU A 55 9.32 -6.75 14.57
CA GLU A 55 8.93 -5.73 15.55
C GLU A 55 8.74 -4.35 14.89
N LEU A 56 9.64 -3.97 13.98
CA LEU A 56 9.53 -2.70 13.25
C LEU A 56 8.26 -2.63 12.41
N ALA A 57 7.83 -3.74 11.82
CA ALA A 57 6.58 -3.82 11.06
C ALA A 57 5.35 -3.44 11.90
N ARG A 58 5.39 -3.69 13.21
CA ARG A 58 4.29 -3.43 14.15
C ARG A 58 4.38 -2.08 14.88
N THR A 59 5.50 -1.37 14.74
CA THR A 59 5.72 -0.09 15.41
C THR A 59 5.26 1.06 14.50
N PRO A 60 4.18 1.79 14.81
CA PRO A 60 3.69 2.86 13.96
C PRO A 60 4.58 4.10 14.02
N HIS A 61 4.65 4.84 12.92
CA HIS A 61 5.19 6.19 12.90
C HIS A 61 4.04 7.21 13.12
N PRO A 62 4.17 8.21 14.01
CA PRO A 62 3.05 9.10 14.40
C PRO A 62 2.45 9.92 13.24
N ARG A 63 3.22 10.17 12.17
CA ARG A 63 2.79 10.93 11.00
C ARG A 63 2.55 10.08 9.74
N VAL A 64 2.40 8.75 9.90
CA VAL A 64 2.07 7.85 8.79
C VAL A 64 0.80 7.09 9.12
N LEU A 65 -0.24 7.35 8.35
CA LEU A 65 -1.55 6.73 8.48
C LEU A 65 -1.83 5.81 7.30
N SER A 66 -2.69 4.84 7.51
CA SER A 66 -3.18 3.93 6.47
C SER A 66 -4.71 3.93 6.44
N LEU A 67 -5.29 3.92 5.26
CA LEU A 67 -6.72 3.76 5.07
C LEU A 67 -7.08 2.27 5.24
N ALA A 68 -7.71 1.92 6.36
CA ALA A 68 -8.18 0.57 6.66
C ALA A 68 -9.25 0.09 5.67
N LYS A 69 -9.58 -1.19 5.71
CA LYS A 69 -10.55 -1.80 4.79
C LYS A 69 -11.93 -1.16 4.87
N ASP A 70 -12.36 -0.76 6.06
CA ASP A 70 -13.63 -0.09 6.33
C ASP A 70 -13.66 1.41 5.96
N GLY A 71 -12.51 1.95 5.53
CA GLY A 71 -12.37 3.36 5.15
C GLY A 71 -12.04 4.29 6.31
N THR A 72 -11.69 3.78 7.49
CA THR A 72 -11.16 4.58 8.60
C THR A 72 -9.65 4.78 8.47
N TRP A 73 -9.14 5.89 8.98
CA TRP A 73 -7.71 6.14 9.07
C TRP A 73 -7.16 5.56 10.39
N VAL A 74 -6.11 4.76 10.27
CA VAL A 74 -5.43 4.11 11.40
C VAL A 74 -3.93 4.37 11.34
N PRO A 75 -3.18 4.27 12.46
CA PRO A 75 -1.71 4.27 12.40
C PRO A 75 -1.21 3.19 11.44
N ALA A 76 -0.28 3.55 10.54
CA ALA A 76 0.22 2.61 9.54
C ALA A 76 1.17 1.59 10.17
N VAL A 77 0.74 0.33 10.17
CA VAL A 77 1.56 -0.84 10.52
C VAL A 77 1.43 -1.89 9.42
N ASP A 78 2.45 -2.73 9.24
CA ASP A 78 2.31 -3.85 8.32
C ASP A 78 1.54 -5.01 8.98
N PRO A 79 0.74 -5.76 8.19
CA PRO A 79 0.53 -5.59 6.78
C PRO A 79 -0.44 -4.43 6.48
N LEU A 80 -0.07 -3.57 5.52
CA LEU A 80 -0.95 -2.46 5.07
C LEU A 80 -2.15 -2.96 4.26
N HIS A 81 -1.92 -3.97 3.42
CA HIS A 81 -2.91 -4.50 2.48
C HIS A 81 -3.71 -5.65 3.09
N PHE A 82 -4.84 -5.93 2.48
CA PHE A 82 -5.80 -6.94 2.95
C PHE A 82 -6.33 -7.85 1.82
N ASP A 83 -5.60 -7.90 0.69
CA ASP A 83 -5.94 -8.69 -0.49
C ASP A 83 -5.98 -10.20 -0.20
N LYS A 84 -4.98 -10.69 0.50
CA LYS A 84 -4.80 -12.09 0.89
C LYS A 84 -4.37 -12.21 2.36
N PRO A 85 -5.29 -12.10 3.33
CA PRO A 85 -4.98 -11.91 4.76
C PRO A 85 -4.06 -12.97 5.38
N ARG A 86 -3.98 -14.18 4.79
CA ARG A 86 -3.14 -15.27 5.32
C ARG A 86 -1.67 -15.15 4.93
N ILE A 87 -1.34 -14.35 3.93
CA ILE A 87 0.02 -14.29 3.34
C ILE A 87 0.51 -12.86 3.09
N VAL A 88 -0.31 -11.85 3.34
CA VAL A 88 0.12 -10.46 3.26
C VAL A 88 1.08 -10.15 4.41
N GLY A 89 2.11 -9.36 4.14
CA GLY A 89 3.18 -9.03 5.09
C GLY A 89 3.80 -7.67 4.79
N VAL A 90 5.09 -7.51 5.08
CA VAL A 90 5.82 -6.26 4.84
C VAL A 90 5.94 -6.00 3.34
N GLY A 91 5.53 -4.79 2.94
CA GLY A 91 5.64 -4.25 1.59
C GLY A 91 6.44 -2.93 1.56
N PRO A 92 6.59 -2.30 0.38
CA PRO A 92 7.39 -1.08 0.24
C PRO A 92 6.70 0.17 0.79
N GLY A 93 5.37 0.17 0.94
CA GLY A 93 4.59 1.37 1.19
C GLY A 93 4.95 2.12 2.46
N ARG A 94 5.17 1.42 3.58
CA ARG A 94 5.56 2.06 4.85
C ARG A 94 6.94 2.70 4.78
N ALA A 95 7.94 1.98 4.28
CA ALA A 95 9.29 2.50 4.18
C ALA A 95 9.39 3.70 3.23
N PHE A 96 8.55 3.75 2.18
CA PHE A 96 8.36 4.93 1.36
C PHE A 96 7.86 6.12 2.19
N ALA A 97 6.78 5.95 2.95
CA ALA A 97 6.18 7.00 3.75
C ALA A 97 7.10 7.48 4.87
N GLU A 98 7.82 6.58 5.54
CA GLU A 98 8.79 6.90 6.59
C GLU A 98 9.96 7.72 6.06
N ALA A 99 10.47 7.41 4.87
CA ALA A 99 11.50 8.22 4.21
C ALA A 99 10.98 9.63 3.87
N LEU A 100 9.74 9.74 3.41
CA LEU A 100 9.13 11.02 3.07
C LEU A 100 8.92 11.90 4.31
N VAL A 101 8.36 11.39 5.40
CA VAL A 101 8.14 12.20 6.61
C VAL A 101 9.44 12.58 7.32
N ALA A 102 10.53 11.84 7.10
CA ALA A 102 11.86 12.23 7.57
C ALA A 102 12.39 13.46 6.84
N ASP A 103 12.12 13.59 5.55
CA ASP A 103 12.52 14.72 4.70
C ASP A 103 11.55 15.92 4.82
N GLN A 104 10.27 15.67 5.09
CA GLN A 104 9.21 16.68 5.18
C GLN A 104 8.55 16.66 6.56
N PRO A 105 9.06 17.44 7.54
CA PRO A 105 8.59 17.37 8.93
C PRO A 105 7.16 17.87 9.13
N ASP A 106 6.65 18.72 8.24
CA ASP A 106 5.36 19.41 8.41
C ASP A 106 4.17 18.68 7.78
N VAL A 107 4.40 17.49 7.18
CA VAL A 107 3.34 16.72 6.53
C VAL A 107 3.00 15.44 7.26
N THR A 108 1.77 15.00 7.14
CA THR A 108 1.30 13.66 7.50
C THR A 108 1.04 12.89 6.22
N ILE A 109 1.40 11.61 6.21
CA ILE A 109 1.22 10.75 5.04
C ILE A 109 0.03 9.82 5.25
N GLY A 110 -0.86 9.78 4.26
CA GLY A 110 -1.95 8.83 4.17
C GLY A 110 -1.69 7.80 3.07
N LEU A 111 -1.47 6.56 3.45
CA LEU A 111 -1.33 5.44 2.52
C LEU A 111 -2.69 4.85 2.19
N ILE A 112 -2.96 4.60 0.90
CA ILE A 112 -4.20 4.01 0.40
C ILE A 112 -3.90 2.63 -0.18
N PRO A 113 -3.93 1.56 0.62
CA PRO A 113 -3.60 0.21 0.17
C PRO A 113 -4.68 -0.33 -0.76
N CYS A 114 -4.32 -0.63 -2.01
CA CYS A 114 -5.21 -1.17 -3.03
C CYS A 114 -4.59 -2.29 -3.88
N ALA A 115 -3.33 -2.69 -3.62
CA ALA A 115 -2.69 -3.75 -4.38
C ALA A 115 -3.37 -5.11 -4.17
N VAL A 116 -3.44 -5.91 -5.24
CA VAL A 116 -4.13 -7.21 -5.27
C VAL A 116 -3.19 -8.29 -5.82
N GLY A 117 -2.77 -9.20 -4.94
CA GLY A 117 -1.76 -10.22 -5.25
C GLY A 117 -2.13 -11.14 -6.41
N GLY A 118 -1.26 -11.17 -7.44
CA GLY A 118 -1.43 -11.99 -8.63
C GLY A 118 -2.36 -11.40 -9.70
N SER A 119 -2.87 -10.18 -9.53
CA SER A 119 -3.74 -9.52 -10.49
C SER A 119 -2.97 -9.13 -11.77
N PRO A 120 -3.36 -9.60 -12.96
CA PRO A 120 -2.82 -9.09 -14.22
C PRO A 120 -3.35 -7.67 -14.49
N ILE A 121 -2.64 -6.92 -15.37
CA ILE A 121 -3.01 -5.53 -15.69
C ILE A 121 -4.43 -5.42 -16.27
N SER A 122 -4.91 -6.44 -16.94
CA SER A 122 -6.28 -6.50 -17.49
C SER A 122 -7.37 -6.42 -16.42
N THR A 123 -7.09 -6.77 -15.18
CA THR A 123 -8.05 -6.64 -14.06
C THR A 123 -8.11 -5.22 -13.49
N TRP A 124 -7.24 -4.34 -13.97
CA TRP A 124 -7.22 -2.90 -13.64
C TRP A 124 -7.97 -2.05 -14.67
N LEU A 125 -8.98 -2.65 -15.31
CA LEU A 125 -9.97 -1.98 -16.17
C LEU A 125 -11.26 -1.72 -15.37
N PRO A 126 -12.02 -0.65 -15.68
CA PRO A 126 -13.32 -0.41 -15.06
C PRO A 126 -14.25 -1.62 -15.20
N GLY A 127 -14.88 -2.02 -14.11
CA GLY A 127 -15.79 -3.17 -14.06
C GLY A 127 -15.11 -4.54 -14.11
N ALA A 128 -13.79 -4.63 -14.32
CA ALA A 128 -13.10 -5.91 -14.40
C ALA A 128 -13.12 -6.64 -13.05
N TYR A 129 -13.41 -7.94 -13.07
CA TYR A 129 -13.49 -8.79 -11.89
C TYR A 129 -12.29 -9.74 -11.79
N TYR A 130 -11.63 -9.77 -10.64
CA TYR A 130 -10.55 -10.71 -10.37
C TYR A 130 -11.02 -11.86 -9.46
N THR A 131 -11.21 -13.02 -10.04
CA THR A 131 -11.81 -14.20 -9.38
C THR A 131 -11.01 -14.68 -8.18
N ALA A 132 -9.66 -14.62 -8.22
CA ALA A 132 -8.81 -15.16 -7.16
C ALA A 132 -8.98 -14.44 -5.81
N THR A 133 -9.37 -13.17 -5.82
CA THR A 133 -9.64 -12.37 -4.60
C THR A 133 -11.11 -11.96 -4.49
N LYS A 134 -11.95 -12.30 -5.48
CA LYS A 134 -13.36 -11.91 -5.55
C LYS A 134 -13.53 -10.40 -5.40
N SER A 135 -12.76 -9.62 -6.16
CA SER A 135 -12.71 -8.15 -6.07
C SER A 135 -12.67 -7.50 -7.44
N HIS A 136 -12.88 -6.20 -7.47
CA HIS A 136 -12.74 -5.34 -8.64
C HIS A 136 -11.55 -4.39 -8.41
N PRO A 137 -10.29 -4.78 -8.74
CA PRO A 137 -9.08 -4.03 -8.32
C PRO A 137 -9.12 -2.55 -8.71
N TRP A 138 -9.54 -2.23 -9.93
CA TRP A 138 -9.67 -0.85 -10.40
C TRP A 138 -10.75 -0.08 -9.64
N ASP A 139 -11.98 -0.61 -9.60
CA ASP A 139 -13.12 0.09 -9.01
C ASP A 139 -12.93 0.31 -7.50
N ASP A 140 -12.37 -0.69 -6.82
CA ASP A 140 -12.02 -0.59 -5.40
C ASP A 140 -10.95 0.47 -5.16
N ALA A 141 -9.91 0.54 -6.00
CA ALA A 141 -8.84 1.54 -5.89
C ALA A 141 -9.37 2.96 -6.12
N ILE A 142 -10.19 3.18 -7.14
CA ILE A 142 -10.80 4.48 -7.43
C ILE A 142 -11.72 4.92 -6.30
N LYS A 143 -12.59 4.03 -5.82
CA LYS A 143 -13.50 4.33 -4.70
C LYS A 143 -12.72 4.75 -3.44
N ARG A 144 -11.68 4.01 -3.09
CA ARG A 144 -10.84 4.28 -1.92
C ARG A 144 -10.03 5.58 -2.07
N ALA A 145 -9.46 5.81 -3.25
CA ALA A 145 -8.73 7.04 -3.53
C ALA A 145 -9.64 8.27 -3.45
N LYS A 146 -10.82 8.24 -4.10
CA LYS A 146 -11.80 9.34 -4.03
C LYS A 146 -12.24 9.63 -2.60
N LYS A 147 -12.48 8.59 -1.80
CA LYS A 147 -12.82 8.75 -0.37
C LYS A 147 -11.67 9.38 0.43
N ALA A 148 -10.45 8.95 0.21
CA ALA A 148 -9.28 9.54 0.87
C ALA A 148 -9.09 11.01 0.48
N MET A 149 -9.29 11.34 -0.79
CA MET A 149 -9.17 12.70 -1.32
C MET A 149 -10.21 13.69 -0.78
N GLU A 150 -11.23 13.26 -0.05
CA GLU A 150 -12.12 14.16 0.69
C GLU A 150 -11.34 14.92 1.78
N VAL A 151 -10.35 14.29 2.41
CA VAL A 151 -9.61 14.81 3.58
C VAL A 151 -8.13 15.08 3.33
N GLY A 152 -7.56 14.69 2.19
CA GLY A 152 -6.14 14.87 1.86
C GLY A 152 -5.91 15.16 0.37
N VAL A 153 -4.66 15.41 0.00
CA VAL A 153 -4.24 15.71 -1.38
C VAL A 153 -3.45 14.56 -1.96
N LEU A 154 -3.91 13.99 -3.09
CA LEU A 154 -3.18 12.92 -3.79
C LEU A 154 -1.86 13.46 -4.35
N LYS A 155 -0.74 12.93 -3.86
CA LYS A 155 0.62 13.36 -4.19
C LYS A 155 1.41 12.31 -5.00
N GLY A 156 0.91 11.08 -5.11
CA GLY A 156 1.56 10.05 -5.92
C GLY A 156 0.75 8.76 -6.01
N ILE A 157 1.06 8.00 -7.06
CA ILE A 157 0.57 6.64 -7.30
C ILE A 157 1.80 5.75 -7.44
N LEU A 158 1.90 4.73 -6.58
CA LEU A 158 2.99 3.76 -6.61
C LEU A 158 2.47 2.44 -7.18
N TRP A 159 3.04 2.04 -8.32
CA TRP A 159 2.68 0.83 -9.04
C TRP A 159 3.78 -0.22 -8.95
N HIS A 160 3.44 -1.44 -8.55
CA HIS A 160 4.34 -2.58 -8.61
C HIS A 160 3.61 -3.83 -9.08
N GLN A 161 3.80 -4.18 -10.35
CA GLN A 161 3.08 -5.28 -11.01
C GLN A 161 3.86 -5.67 -12.26
N GLY A 162 3.60 -6.86 -12.83
CA GLY A 162 4.18 -7.31 -14.10
C GLY A 162 4.35 -8.81 -14.17
N GLU A 163 4.57 -9.48 -13.04
CA GLU A 163 4.81 -10.93 -12.99
C GLU A 163 3.65 -11.73 -13.57
N SER A 164 2.41 -11.27 -13.39
CA SER A 164 1.21 -11.95 -13.92
C SER A 164 1.07 -11.79 -15.43
N ASP A 165 1.66 -10.74 -16.00
CA ASP A 165 1.62 -10.42 -17.43
C ASP A 165 2.91 -10.83 -18.18
N SER A 166 3.93 -11.32 -17.47
CA SER A 166 5.17 -11.86 -18.02
C SER A 166 4.96 -13.23 -18.66
N LYS A 167 4.06 -13.32 -19.64
CA LYS A 167 3.63 -14.54 -20.35
C LYS A 167 3.40 -14.25 -21.83
N PRO A 168 3.53 -15.27 -22.71
CA PRO A 168 3.20 -15.14 -24.12
C PRO A 168 1.79 -14.53 -24.33
N GLY A 169 1.69 -13.59 -25.24
CA GLY A 169 0.45 -12.89 -25.58
C GLY A 169 0.07 -11.76 -24.62
N LEU A 170 0.39 -11.84 -23.32
CA LEU A 170 0.10 -10.77 -22.35
C LEU A 170 1.17 -9.69 -22.38
N SER A 171 2.44 -10.08 -22.42
CA SER A 171 3.57 -9.14 -22.44
C SER A 171 3.60 -8.26 -23.70
N ASP A 172 3.01 -8.73 -24.81
CA ASP A 172 3.01 -8.03 -26.10
C ASP A 172 2.19 -6.73 -26.07
N THR A 173 1.17 -6.68 -25.21
CA THR A 173 0.27 -5.54 -25.08
C THR A 173 0.47 -4.76 -23.77
N TYR A 174 1.41 -5.21 -22.93
CA TYR A 174 1.59 -4.67 -21.58
C TYR A 174 1.91 -3.18 -21.56
N GLU A 175 2.85 -2.72 -22.40
CA GLU A 175 3.26 -1.32 -22.47
C GLU A 175 2.06 -0.40 -22.74
N LYS A 176 1.28 -0.71 -23.78
CA LYS A 176 0.08 0.07 -24.10
C LYS A 176 -0.89 0.05 -22.93
N SER A 177 -1.10 -1.10 -22.30
CA SER A 177 -2.01 -1.23 -21.15
C SER A 177 -1.53 -0.41 -19.95
N LEU A 178 -0.21 -0.32 -19.73
CA LEU A 178 0.37 0.51 -18.66
C LEU A 178 0.17 2.01 -18.94
N HIS A 179 0.40 2.46 -20.18
CA HIS A 179 0.15 3.86 -20.55
C HIS A 179 -1.33 4.23 -20.38
N ASP A 180 -2.23 3.38 -20.85
CA ASP A 180 -3.68 3.58 -20.72
C ASP A 180 -4.11 3.58 -19.24
N LEU A 181 -3.48 2.76 -18.40
CA LEU A 181 -3.73 2.73 -16.95
C LEU A 181 -3.34 4.05 -16.29
N VAL A 182 -2.14 4.58 -16.58
CA VAL A 182 -1.69 5.87 -16.04
C VAL A 182 -2.62 6.99 -16.44
N ALA A 183 -2.94 7.07 -17.73
CA ALA A 183 -3.86 8.09 -18.27
C ALA A 183 -5.23 8.01 -17.58
N ARG A 184 -5.75 6.79 -17.40
CA ARG A 184 -7.06 6.56 -16.77
C ARG A 184 -7.07 6.94 -15.30
N PHE A 185 -6.03 6.62 -14.51
CA PHE A 185 -5.93 7.08 -13.12
C PHE A 185 -5.97 8.61 -13.03
N ARG A 186 -5.22 9.29 -13.89
CA ARG A 186 -5.16 10.77 -13.90
C ARG A 186 -6.49 11.42 -14.23
N VAL A 187 -7.21 10.86 -15.21
CA VAL A 187 -8.55 11.34 -15.59
C VAL A 187 -9.55 11.06 -14.47
N GLU A 188 -9.62 9.82 -14.00
CA GLU A 188 -10.66 9.40 -13.05
C GLU A 188 -10.52 10.06 -11.67
N LEU A 189 -9.29 10.37 -11.26
CA LEU A 189 -8.99 11.06 -10.00
C LEU A 189 -8.87 12.59 -10.16
N ASN A 190 -9.14 13.13 -11.35
CA ASN A 190 -8.95 14.56 -11.66
C ASN A 190 -7.57 15.07 -11.20
N ALA A 191 -6.51 14.32 -11.51
CA ALA A 191 -5.15 14.58 -11.07
C ALA A 191 -4.16 14.44 -12.25
N PRO A 192 -4.24 15.33 -13.28
CA PRO A 192 -3.53 15.16 -14.56
C PRO A 192 -2.01 15.08 -14.43
N ASN A 193 -1.45 15.71 -13.41
CA ASN A 193 0.01 15.78 -13.18
C ASN A 193 0.45 14.95 -11.95
N VAL A 194 -0.39 14.06 -11.42
CA VAL A 194 0.01 13.24 -10.28
C VAL A 194 1.20 12.36 -10.66
N PRO A 195 2.29 12.35 -9.87
CA PRO A 195 3.40 11.44 -10.06
C PRO A 195 2.95 9.99 -10.08
N PHE A 196 3.41 9.24 -11.09
CA PHE A 196 3.23 7.80 -11.19
C PHE A 196 4.58 7.11 -11.17
N VAL A 197 4.84 6.33 -10.14
CA VAL A 197 6.13 5.68 -9.94
C VAL A 197 5.96 4.17 -10.11
N VAL A 198 6.67 3.61 -11.11
CA VAL A 198 6.63 2.18 -11.41
C VAL A 198 7.88 1.47 -10.90
N GLY A 199 7.69 0.39 -10.14
CA GLY A 199 8.78 -0.43 -9.63
C GLY A 199 9.09 -1.64 -10.49
N GLN A 200 10.37 -1.91 -10.67
CA GLN A 200 10.89 -3.09 -11.35
C GLN A 200 10.48 -4.37 -10.61
N MET A 201 10.09 -5.37 -11.34
CA MET A 201 9.89 -6.73 -10.81
C MET A 201 11.19 -7.30 -10.22
N GLY A 202 11.06 -8.23 -9.28
CA GLY A 202 12.22 -8.87 -8.65
C GLY A 202 13.17 -9.53 -9.64
N VAL A 203 14.47 -9.20 -9.53
CA VAL A 203 15.56 -9.77 -10.32
C VAL A 203 16.32 -10.73 -9.42
N PHE A 204 16.03 -12.02 -9.56
CA PHE A 204 16.62 -13.07 -8.73
C PHE A 204 17.42 -14.03 -9.61
N ALA A 205 18.67 -14.29 -9.21
CA ALA A 205 19.61 -15.11 -10.00
C ALA A 205 19.10 -16.56 -10.16
N GLU A 206 18.40 -17.06 -9.15
CA GLU A 206 17.83 -18.42 -9.11
C GLU A 206 16.68 -18.60 -10.09
N ARG A 207 16.08 -17.49 -10.54
CA ARG A 207 14.97 -17.48 -11.49
C ARG A 207 15.23 -16.53 -12.65
N PRO A 208 16.06 -16.92 -13.65
CA PRO A 208 16.33 -16.08 -14.81
C PRO A 208 15.06 -15.62 -15.51
N TRP A 209 15.07 -14.42 -16.02
CA TRP A 209 13.93 -13.84 -16.69
C TRP A 209 13.70 -14.42 -18.08
N THR A 210 12.45 -14.67 -18.43
CA THR A 210 12.04 -15.00 -19.78
C THR A 210 12.01 -13.76 -20.67
N ALA A 211 11.91 -13.95 -21.99
CA ALA A 211 11.75 -12.85 -22.95
C ALA A 211 10.52 -11.99 -22.64
N GLU A 212 9.42 -12.61 -22.20
CA GLU A 212 8.19 -11.92 -21.81
C GLU A 212 8.41 -11.03 -20.58
N LYS A 213 9.17 -11.52 -19.59
CA LYS A 213 9.47 -10.74 -18.38
C LYS A 213 10.39 -9.56 -18.70
N HIS A 214 11.36 -9.76 -19.59
CA HIS A 214 12.20 -8.66 -20.12
C HIS A 214 11.35 -7.62 -20.84
N ARG A 215 10.36 -8.03 -21.65
CA ARG A 215 9.48 -7.11 -22.38
C ARG A 215 8.63 -6.26 -21.42
N VAL A 216 8.09 -6.85 -20.38
CA VAL A 216 7.35 -6.13 -19.33
C VAL A 216 8.27 -5.15 -18.58
N ASP A 217 9.50 -5.57 -18.23
CA ASP A 217 10.49 -4.71 -17.59
C ASP A 217 10.90 -3.53 -18.48
N GLN A 218 11.06 -3.77 -19.78
CA GLN A 218 11.36 -2.70 -20.73
C GLN A 218 10.24 -1.65 -20.76
N ALA A 219 8.98 -2.07 -20.70
CA ALA A 219 7.85 -1.15 -20.63
C ALA A 219 7.87 -0.29 -19.33
N HIS A 220 8.33 -0.86 -18.21
CA HIS A 220 8.54 -0.10 -16.97
C HIS A 220 9.67 0.92 -17.11
N ARG A 221 10.83 0.52 -17.66
CA ARG A 221 12.01 1.38 -17.85
C ARG A 221 11.75 2.51 -18.81
N ASP A 222 10.98 2.27 -19.85
CA ASP A 222 10.68 3.26 -20.88
C ASP A 222 9.59 4.25 -20.48
N LEU A 223 8.81 3.94 -19.44
CA LEU A 223 7.68 4.77 -19.03
C LEU A 223 8.05 6.23 -18.78
N PRO A 224 9.15 6.59 -18.07
CA PRO A 224 9.52 7.99 -17.84
C PRO A 224 9.78 8.80 -19.11
N GLY A 225 10.33 8.17 -20.13
CA GLY A 225 10.59 8.80 -21.42
C GLY A 225 9.35 8.97 -22.32
N ARG A 226 8.26 8.31 -21.99
CA ARG A 226 7.03 8.25 -22.83
C ARG A 226 5.82 8.86 -22.18
N VAL A 227 5.77 8.88 -20.85
CA VAL A 227 4.62 9.37 -20.07
C VAL A 227 5.11 10.45 -19.08
N PRO A 228 4.74 11.71 -19.27
CA PRO A 228 5.16 12.79 -18.35
C PRO A 228 4.78 12.50 -16.89
N HIS A 229 5.51 13.06 -15.95
CA HIS A 229 5.30 12.88 -14.50
C HIS A 229 5.28 11.39 -14.09
N SER A 230 6.16 10.58 -14.68
CA SER A 230 6.39 9.20 -14.24
C SER A 230 7.88 8.94 -14.02
N GLU A 231 8.19 7.95 -13.17
CA GLU A 231 9.56 7.57 -12.84
C GLU A 231 9.65 6.05 -12.63
N PHE A 232 10.83 5.50 -12.84
CA PHE A 232 11.14 4.08 -12.70
C PHE A 232 11.99 3.82 -11.46
N VAL A 233 11.69 2.72 -10.76
CA VAL A 233 12.45 2.28 -9.58
C VAL A 233 13.14 0.96 -9.88
N ASP A 234 14.45 0.97 -9.83
CA ASP A 234 15.28 -0.22 -9.99
C ASP A 234 15.18 -1.14 -8.76
N ALA A 235 15.06 -2.45 -9.00
CA ALA A 235 15.03 -3.48 -7.97
C ALA A 235 16.28 -4.39 -7.98
N SER A 236 17.35 -4.00 -8.70
CA SER A 236 18.59 -4.75 -8.74
C SER A 236 19.18 -4.91 -7.33
N SER A 237 19.86 -6.04 -7.11
CA SER A 237 20.49 -6.39 -5.83
C SER A 237 19.52 -6.53 -4.64
N LEU A 238 18.21 -6.61 -4.88
CA LEU A 238 17.23 -6.95 -3.85
C LEU A 238 17.02 -8.47 -3.79
N GLU A 239 16.85 -8.98 -2.59
CA GLU A 239 16.74 -10.42 -2.32
C GLU A 239 15.28 -10.84 -2.18
N HIS A 240 14.98 -12.09 -2.56
CA HIS A 240 13.70 -12.70 -2.28
C HIS A 240 13.63 -13.31 -0.86
N LYS A 241 12.43 -13.59 -0.39
CA LYS A 241 12.18 -14.16 0.94
C LYS A 241 12.38 -15.69 1.00
N GLY A 242 12.94 -16.31 -0.05
CA GLY A 242 13.12 -17.77 -0.18
C GLY A 242 12.23 -18.43 -1.22
N ASP A 243 11.36 -17.69 -1.91
CA ASP A 243 10.40 -18.22 -2.89
C ASP A 243 10.68 -17.77 -4.34
N GLU A 244 11.79 -17.06 -4.58
CA GLU A 244 12.24 -16.59 -5.90
C GLU A 244 11.24 -15.69 -6.63
N VAL A 245 10.28 -15.12 -5.88
CA VAL A 245 9.18 -14.30 -6.43
C VAL A 245 8.98 -13.01 -5.63
N HIS A 246 8.94 -13.14 -4.31
CA HIS A 246 8.58 -12.03 -3.44
C HIS A 246 9.79 -11.52 -2.67
N PHE A 247 9.91 -10.20 -2.58
CA PHE A 247 10.98 -9.55 -1.82
C PHE A 247 10.97 -9.96 -0.36
N SER A 248 12.16 -10.09 0.21
CA SER A 248 12.35 -10.21 1.66
C SER A 248 11.88 -8.94 2.36
N THR A 249 11.70 -8.99 3.67
CA THR A 249 11.34 -7.81 4.49
C THR A 249 12.33 -6.67 4.29
N GLN A 250 13.62 -6.97 4.35
CA GLN A 250 14.68 -5.98 4.14
C GLN A 250 14.63 -5.38 2.73
N SER A 251 14.49 -6.21 1.71
CA SER A 251 14.42 -5.78 0.32
C SER A 251 13.16 -4.96 0.03
N ALA A 252 12.01 -5.32 0.59
CA ALA A 252 10.78 -4.52 0.48
C ALA A 252 10.96 -3.11 1.07
N ARG A 253 11.65 -2.98 2.20
CA ARG A 253 11.96 -1.68 2.80
C ARG A 253 12.96 -0.87 1.97
N ILE A 254 14.00 -1.51 1.41
CA ILE A 254 14.93 -0.84 0.50
C ILE A 254 14.18 -0.33 -0.73
N LEU A 255 13.33 -1.17 -1.31
CA LEU A 255 12.49 -0.80 -2.44
C LEU A 255 11.59 0.40 -2.12
N GLY A 256 11.00 0.42 -0.93
CA GLY A 256 10.20 1.56 -0.46
C GLY A 256 10.98 2.87 -0.43
N ARG A 257 12.21 2.87 0.08
CA ARG A 257 13.10 4.04 0.05
C ARG A 257 13.46 4.45 -1.39
N ARG A 258 13.70 3.48 -2.29
CA ARG A 258 13.94 3.78 -3.71
C ARG A 258 12.71 4.41 -4.39
N TYR A 259 11.50 3.97 -4.04
CA TYR A 259 10.27 4.61 -4.48
C TYR A 259 10.18 6.07 -4.02
N TYR A 260 10.62 6.36 -2.79
CA TYR A 260 10.66 7.73 -2.28
C TYR A 260 11.63 8.60 -3.09
N GLU A 261 12.86 8.13 -3.36
CA GLU A 261 13.83 8.87 -4.15
C GLU A 261 13.32 9.17 -5.56
N ALA A 262 12.71 8.19 -6.22
CA ALA A 262 12.10 8.38 -7.54
C ALA A 262 10.94 9.39 -7.50
N TRP A 263 10.08 9.32 -6.51
CA TRP A 263 8.99 10.28 -6.33
C TRP A 263 9.53 11.70 -6.06
N LYS A 264 10.58 11.82 -5.24
CA LYS A 264 11.22 13.09 -4.89
C LYS A 264 11.76 13.80 -6.14
N THR A 265 12.36 13.07 -7.07
CA THR A 265 12.83 13.60 -8.35
C THR A 265 11.70 14.31 -9.12
N LEU A 266 10.53 13.67 -9.20
CA LEU A 266 9.35 14.25 -9.88
C LEU A 266 8.76 15.46 -9.14
N SER A 267 8.86 15.47 -7.82
CA SER A 267 8.29 16.53 -6.98
C SER A 267 9.12 17.81 -7.01
N SER A 268 10.43 17.71 -7.23
CA SER A 268 11.38 18.83 -7.28
C SER A 268 11.34 19.59 -8.62
N GLN A 269 10.67 19.04 -9.63
CA GLN A 269 10.55 19.63 -10.97
C GLN A 269 9.29 20.49 -11.16
N ARG A 270 8.55 20.77 -10.07
CA ARG A 270 7.30 21.55 -10.08
C ARG A 270 7.47 23.01 -9.69
#